data_1a7a5a571131ed6c67fc6927e26c6406
#
_entry.id   1a7a5a571131ed6c67fc6927e26c6406
#
_cell.length_a   1.000
_cell.length_b   1.000
_cell.length_c   1.000
_cell.angle_alpha   90.00
_cell.angle_beta   90.00
_cell.angle_gamma   90.00
#
_symmetry.space_group_name_H-M   'P 1'
#
loop_
_entity.id
_entity.type
_entity.pdbx_description
1 polymer ?
#
loop_
_entity_poly.entity_id
_entity_poly.type
_entity_poly.pdbx_seq_one_letter_code
_entity_poly.pdbx_strand_id
1 'polypeptide(L)'
;MGYRHTKDGQLVIEPEEAKTVRFIFLAFIQGYNYDQIAMILTQKKRSTLRGRQEWNSVMVANIMKNERRWGDLEARKSIVVDYKLGKVTKNNGNRCSAYVPEHHEAIVSPEIARAAHLVASSSKKCGVQDIVVIRQGALKGFVGIHPNWNGINAESIRSLCLSTYLPEEVAKLNKMAEMRSGKKLDMALPSDYLTVSGICFINQSSPVMTISKNGIRFSKACHTRLDNCEYVELFYHPILQVVILRKSDHGSSTAMHWQDDNDVHSAFSARAFSGLILQTLNWRRNCRYRCRGICRGQGNAKFLIFELDESRILTGKNQYEQENCSMNLKCRLYRSKWVQSITVSDVMESGQVVENPMIGAIPSRNEVQRELDDLLMSM
;
A
#
# COMPACT_ATOMS: atom_id res chain seq x y z
N MET A 1 -16.08 -15.78 23.17
CA MET A 1 -16.25 -14.32 23.41
C MET A 1 -16.97 -13.72 22.23
N GLY A 2 -17.94 -12.83 22.47
CA GLY A 2 -18.76 -12.18 21.46
C GLY A 2 -19.98 -12.97 21.00
N TYR A 3 -20.02 -14.26 21.26
CA TYR A 3 -21.14 -15.13 20.91
C TYR A 3 -21.50 -16.08 22.05
N ARG A 4 -22.79 -16.40 22.12
CA ARG A 4 -23.33 -17.48 22.92
C ARG A 4 -23.97 -18.54 22.01
N HIS A 5 -24.02 -19.77 22.46
CA HIS A 5 -24.76 -20.82 21.79
C HIS A 5 -26.22 -20.86 22.25
N THR A 6 -27.14 -20.93 21.32
CA THR A 6 -28.54 -21.25 21.59
C THR A 6 -28.69 -22.75 21.90
N LYS A 7 -29.87 -23.16 22.39
CA LYS A 7 -30.19 -24.58 22.61
C LYS A 7 -30.08 -25.41 21.33
N ASP A 8 -30.33 -24.78 20.20
CA ASP A 8 -30.27 -25.38 18.87
C ASP A 8 -28.85 -25.34 18.26
N GLY A 9 -27.85 -24.94 19.02
CA GLY A 9 -26.45 -24.91 18.60
C GLY A 9 -26.06 -23.69 17.73
N GLN A 10 -26.98 -22.76 17.48
CA GLN A 10 -26.67 -21.56 16.70
C GLN A 10 -25.86 -20.56 17.51
N LEU A 11 -25.01 -19.79 16.81
CA LEU A 11 -24.23 -18.70 17.37
C LEU A 11 -25.04 -17.40 17.33
N VAL A 12 -25.30 -16.79 18.50
CA VAL A 12 -25.98 -15.50 18.62
C VAL A 12 -25.03 -14.52 19.28
N ILE A 13 -25.02 -13.28 18.81
CA ILE A 13 -24.17 -12.20 19.34
C ILE A 13 -24.53 -11.92 20.80
N GLU A 14 -23.52 -11.86 21.66
CA GLU A 14 -23.62 -11.37 23.03
C GLU A 14 -23.21 -9.88 23.05
N PRO A 15 -24.17 -8.95 23.25
CA PRO A 15 -23.95 -7.53 22.99
C PRO A 15 -22.75 -6.92 23.74
N GLU A 16 -22.58 -7.24 25.02
CA GLU A 16 -21.49 -6.67 25.82
C GLU A 16 -20.12 -7.21 25.44
N GLU A 17 -20.02 -8.50 25.12
CA GLU A 17 -18.81 -9.08 24.59
C GLU A 17 -18.49 -8.60 23.17
N ALA A 18 -19.53 -8.39 22.36
CA ALA A 18 -19.39 -7.88 20.99
C ALA A 18 -18.80 -6.47 20.96
N LYS A 19 -19.20 -5.57 21.89
CA LYS A 19 -18.59 -4.25 22.05
C LYS A 19 -17.08 -4.36 22.25
N THR A 20 -16.64 -5.29 23.11
CA THR A 20 -15.21 -5.51 23.35
C THR A 20 -14.49 -6.01 22.11
N VAL A 21 -15.11 -6.91 21.33
CA VAL A 21 -14.53 -7.40 20.08
C VAL A 21 -14.44 -6.27 19.05
N ARG A 22 -15.48 -5.49 18.84
CA ARG A 22 -15.47 -4.32 17.94
C ARG A 22 -14.38 -3.33 18.33
N PHE A 23 -14.30 -2.99 19.60
CA PHE A 23 -13.26 -2.10 20.13
C PHE A 23 -11.85 -2.59 19.76
N ILE A 24 -11.55 -3.89 19.95
CA ILE A 24 -10.25 -4.48 19.63
C ILE A 24 -9.88 -4.26 18.17
N PHE A 25 -10.81 -4.53 17.24
CA PHE A 25 -10.56 -4.37 15.81
C PHE A 25 -10.38 -2.91 15.40
N LEU A 26 -11.27 -2.02 15.87
CA LEU A 26 -11.21 -0.60 15.53
C LEU A 26 -9.98 0.09 16.12
N ALA A 27 -9.64 -0.18 17.38
CA ALA A 27 -8.44 0.36 18.00
C ALA A 27 -7.17 -0.10 17.25
N PHE A 28 -7.12 -1.37 16.84
CA PHE A 28 -5.98 -1.89 16.09
C PHE A 28 -5.85 -1.22 14.71
N ILE A 29 -6.95 -1.00 14.01
CA ILE A 29 -6.97 -0.26 12.73
C ILE A 29 -6.50 1.18 12.92
N GLN A 30 -6.82 1.82 14.05
CA GLN A 30 -6.34 3.17 14.39
C GLN A 30 -4.85 3.23 14.74
N GLY A 31 -4.19 2.07 14.88
CA GLY A 31 -2.75 1.99 15.13
C GLY A 31 -2.35 1.65 16.57
N TYR A 32 -3.32 1.37 17.46
CA TYR A 32 -3.00 0.86 18.78
C TYR A 32 -2.36 -0.53 18.67
N ASN A 33 -1.31 -0.79 19.45
CA ASN A 33 -0.72 -2.12 19.51
C ASN A 33 -1.49 -3.03 20.49
N TYR A 34 -1.22 -4.34 20.45
CA TYR A 34 -1.92 -5.32 21.29
C TYR A 34 -1.78 -5.05 22.79
N ASP A 35 -0.62 -4.53 23.23
CA ASP A 35 -0.38 -4.24 24.65
C ASP A 35 -1.18 -3.01 25.10
N GLN A 36 -1.25 -1.97 24.28
CA GLN A 36 -2.07 -0.78 24.53
C GLN A 36 -3.56 -1.13 24.62
N ILE A 37 -4.05 -1.95 23.67
CA ILE A 37 -5.44 -2.42 23.68
C ILE A 37 -5.74 -3.23 24.96
N ALA A 38 -4.85 -4.16 25.33
CA ALA A 38 -4.98 -4.95 26.52
C ALA A 38 -4.99 -4.09 27.81
N MET A 39 -4.15 -3.06 27.86
CA MET A 39 -4.12 -2.11 28.98
C MET A 39 -5.44 -1.35 29.11
N ILE A 40 -5.97 -0.83 28.00
CA ILE A 40 -7.25 -0.11 28.00
C ILE A 40 -8.40 -1.02 28.48
N LEU A 41 -8.47 -2.25 27.97
CA LEU A 41 -9.50 -3.22 28.35
C LEU A 41 -9.43 -3.59 29.84
N THR A 42 -8.20 -3.70 30.39
CA THR A 42 -7.96 -3.94 31.83
C THR A 42 -8.40 -2.73 32.65
N GLN A 43 -8.05 -1.52 32.24
CA GLN A 43 -8.47 -0.29 32.93
C GLN A 43 -10.00 -0.11 32.91
N LYS A 44 -10.67 -0.49 31.84
CA LYS A 44 -12.13 -0.49 31.69
C LYS A 44 -12.79 -1.69 32.38
N LYS A 45 -12.04 -2.55 33.07
CA LYS A 45 -12.51 -3.75 33.78
C LYS A 45 -13.38 -4.68 32.91
N ARG A 46 -13.10 -4.74 31.59
CA ARG A 46 -13.84 -5.62 30.69
C ARG A 46 -13.56 -7.09 30.99
N SER A 47 -14.61 -7.89 31.08
CA SER A 47 -14.48 -9.32 31.37
C SER A 47 -13.89 -10.08 30.18
N THR A 48 -12.89 -10.93 30.45
CA THR A 48 -12.40 -11.90 29.48
C THR A 48 -13.38 -13.08 29.35
N LEU A 49 -13.17 -13.96 28.38
CA LEU A 49 -13.97 -15.20 28.21
C LEU A 49 -14.06 -16.07 29.49
N ARG A 50 -13.07 -15.98 30.38
CA ARG A 50 -13.03 -16.72 31.65
C ARG A 50 -13.47 -15.88 32.85
N GLY A 51 -14.09 -14.73 32.65
CA GLY A 51 -14.58 -13.85 33.68
C GLY A 51 -13.50 -13.04 34.41
N ARG A 52 -12.22 -13.11 33.99
CA ARG A 52 -11.14 -12.29 34.52
C ARG A 52 -11.19 -10.90 33.92
N GLN A 53 -10.67 -9.89 34.63
CA GLN A 53 -10.59 -8.50 34.12
C GLN A 53 -9.17 -8.12 33.66
N GLU A 54 -8.21 -9.01 33.77
CA GLU A 54 -6.85 -8.80 33.28
C GLU A 54 -6.69 -9.29 31.85
N TRP A 55 -6.30 -8.38 30.99
CA TRP A 55 -6.03 -8.64 29.57
C TRP A 55 -4.54 -8.64 29.29
N ASN A 56 -4.13 -9.45 28.31
CA ASN A 56 -2.78 -9.43 27.77
C ASN A 56 -2.82 -9.41 26.22
N SER A 57 -1.68 -9.06 25.63
CA SER A 57 -1.53 -8.96 24.17
C SER A 57 -1.84 -10.26 23.43
N VAL A 58 -1.59 -11.42 24.04
CA VAL A 58 -1.89 -12.74 23.44
C VAL A 58 -3.40 -12.95 23.31
N MET A 59 -4.18 -12.54 24.31
CA MET A 59 -5.65 -12.63 24.27
C MET A 59 -6.21 -11.75 23.15
N VAL A 60 -5.72 -10.53 23.02
CA VAL A 60 -6.11 -9.60 21.94
C VAL A 60 -5.78 -10.19 20.58
N ALA A 61 -4.55 -10.68 20.40
CA ALA A 61 -4.10 -11.29 19.15
C ALA A 61 -4.93 -12.53 18.76
N ASN A 62 -5.34 -13.35 19.76
CA ASN A 62 -6.17 -14.54 19.51
C ASN A 62 -7.59 -14.18 19.09
N ILE A 63 -8.16 -13.09 19.63
CA ILE A 63 -9.48 -12.59 19.21
C ILE A 63 -9.39 -12.13 17.74
N MET A 64 -8.37 -11.37 17.37
CA MET A 64 -8.20 -10.86 16.02
C MET A 64 -7.95 -11.96 14.96
N LYS A 65 -7.37 -13.09 15.34
CA LYS A 65 -7.12 -14.21 14.43
C LYS A 65 -8.31 -15.15 14.22
N ASN A 66 -9.38 -14.98 14.98
CA ASN A 66 -10.48 -15.93 14.97
C ASN A 66 -11.57 -15.50 13.97
N GLU A 67 -11.72 -16.27 12.90
CA GLU A 67 -12.63 -16.02 11.78
C GLU A 67 -14.11 -15.88 12.18
N ARG A 68 -14.51 -16.46 13.30
CA ARG A 68 -15.88 -16.31 13.80
C ARG A 68 -16.29 -14.86 14.07
N ARG A 69 -15.31 -13.95 14.19
CA ARG A 69 -15.60 -12.52 14.47
C ARG A 69 -16.21 -11.79 13.28
N TRP A 70 -15.92 -12.26 12.07
CA TRP A 70 -16.47 -11.71 10.82
C TRP A 70 -17.46 -12.68 10.14
N GLY A 71 -18.06 -13.60 10.91
CA GLY A 71 -19.17 -14.43 10.45
C GLY A 71 -18.78 -15.76 9.84
N ASP A 72 -17.50 -16.04 9.65
CA ASP A 72 -17.02 -17.26 9.00
C ASP A 72 -16.80 -18.40 10.02
N LEU A 73 -16.76 -19.62 9.53
CA LEU A 73 -16.45 -20.80 10.31
C LEU A 73 -15.42 -21.68 9.63
N GLU A 74 -14.28 -21.92 10.28
CA GLU A 74 -13.32 -22.93 9.88
C GLU A 74 -13.47 -24.17 10.78
N ALA A 75 -13.93 -25.26 10.19
CA ALA A 75 -14.08 -26.55 10.88
C ALA A 75 -12.79 -27.38 10.75
N ARG A 76 -12.58 -28.28 11.71
CA ARG A 76 -11.44 -29.21 11.75
C ARG A 76 -10.07 -28.54 11.81
N LYS A 77 -9.95 -27.44 12.55
CA LYS A 77 -8.66 -26.78 12.85
C LYS A 77 -7.70 -27.68 13.62
N SER A 78 -8.23 -28.63 14.37
CA SER A 78 -7.47 -29.60 15.16
C SER A 78 -7.94 -31.01 14.89
N ILE A 79 -7.04 -31.96 15.05
CA ILE A 79 -7.29 -33.40 14.89
C ILE A 79 -6.83 -34.14 16.13
N VAL A 80 -7.58 -35.14 16.50
CA VAL A 80 -7.18 -36.13 17.53
C VAL A 80 -6.20 -37.08 16.86
N VAL A 81 -4.95 -37.06 17.29
CA VAL A 81 -3.89 -37.94 16.76
C VAL A 81 -3.91 -39.28 17.50
N ASP A 82 -4.19 -39.26 18.78
CA ASP A 82 -4.32 -40.45 19.59
C ASP A 82 -5.63 -40.36 20.38
N TYR A 83 -6.54 -41.24 20.01
CA TYR A 83 -7.87 -41.32 20.65
C TYR A 83 -7.81 -41.83 22.09
N LYS A 84 -6.87 -42.74 22.38
CA LYS A 84 -6.72 -43.32 23.74
C LYS A 84 -6.14 -42.31 24.73
N LEU A 85 -5.16 -41.52 24.27
CA LEU A 85 -4.51 -40.51 25.08
C LEU A 85 -5.21 -39.14 24.98
N GLY A 86 -6.24 -38.99 24.14
CA GLY A 86 -6.89 -37.69 23.89
C GLY A 86 -5.96 -36.62 23.31
N LYS A 87 -4.85 -37.02 22.67
CA LYS A 87 -3.84 -36.08 22.14
C LYS A 87 -4.36 -35.38 20.93
N VAL A 88 -4.55 -34.05 21.06
CA VAL A 88 -5.02 -33.16 20.01
C VAL A 88 -3.87 -32.36 19.44
N THR A 89 -3.76 -32.28 18.11
CA THR A 89 -2.77 -31.44 17.42
C THR A 89 -3.46 -30.54 16.41
N LYS A 90 -2.80 -29.47 16.01
CA LYS A 90 -3.26 -28.58 14.95
C LYS A 90 -3.32 -29.38 13.64
N ASN A 91 -4.40 -29.19 12.86
CA ASN A 91 -4.52 -29.77 11.53
C ASN A 91 -3.63 -28.97 10.55
N ASN A 92 -2.49 -29.52 10.17
CA ASN A 92 -1.56 -28.92 9.21
C ASN A 92 -1.78 -29.48 7.79
N GLY A 93 -3.03 -29.75 7.42
CA GLY A 93 -3.36 -30.34 6.11
C GLY A 93 -3.50 -31.86 6.12
N ASN A 94 -3.35 -32.52 7.28
CA ASN A 94 -3.48 -33.98 7.41
C ASN A 94 -4.91 -34.48 7.21
N ARG A 95 -5.91 -33.62 7.41
CA ARG A 95 -7.32 -33.87 7.10
C ARG A 95 -7.93 -32.66 6.44
N CYS A 96 -8.90 -32.86 5.54
CA CYS A 96 -9.63 -31.76 4.93
C CYS A 96 -10.26 -30.87 6.00
N SER A 97 -9.89 -29.58 6.00
CA SER A 97 -10.61 -28.53 6.72
C SER A 97 -11.76 -28.03 5.84
N ALA A 98 -12.86 -27.65 6.45
CA ALA A 98 -13.97 -27.01 5.75
C ALA A 98 -14.04 -25.55 6.22
N TYR A 99 -14.06 -24.63 5.26
CA TYR A 99 -14.27 -23.21 5.51
C TYR A 99 -15.64 -22.83 4.99
N VAL A 100 -16.47 -22.28 5.85
CA VAL A 100 -17.85 -21.87 5.54
C VAL A 100 -17.92 -20.36 5.73
N PRO A 101 -17.96 -19.57 4.65
CA PRO A 101 -18.16 -18.13 4.75
C PRO A 101 -19.60 -17.83 5.17
N GLU A 102 -19.80 -16.69 5.82
CA GLU A 102 -21.13 -16.16 6.22
C GLU A 102 -21.99 -17.19 7.00
N HIS A 103 -21.34 -17.99 7.85
CA HIS A 103 -22.02 -19.03 8.64
C HIS A 103 -22.95 -18.47 9.69
N HIS A 104 -22.65 -17.30 10.25
CA HIS A 104 -23.42 -16.66 11.32
C HIS A 104 -23.25 -15.12 11.24
N GLU A 105 -24.08 -14.40 12.00
CA GLU A 105 -24.04 -12.95 12.06
C GLU A 105 -22.64 -12.47 12.51
N ALA A 106 -22.06 -11.54 11.75
CA ALA A 106 -20.73 -11.00 12.01
C ALA A 106 -20.75 -9.92 13.10
N ILE A 107 -19.79 -9.93 14.02
CA ILE A 107 -19.60 -8.85 15.01
C ILE A 107 -18.90 -7.67 14.34
N VAL A 108 -17.91 -7.93 13.50
CA VAL A 108 -17.22 -6.95 12.68
C VAL A 108 -17.36 -7.34 11.22
N SER A 109 -17.47 -6.35 10.34
CA SER A 109 -17.60 -6.65 8.91
C SER A 109 -16.33 -7.35 8.38
N PRO A 110 -16.45 -8.20 7.34
CA PRO A 110 -15.30 -8.86 6.72
C PRO A 110 -14.23 -7.86 6.23
N GLU A 111 -14.65 -6.65 5.84
CA GLU A 111 -13.78 -5.56 5.40
C GLU A 111 -12.91 -5.07 6.55
N ILE A 112 -13.50 -4.79 7.72
CA ILE A 112 -12.79 -4.37 8.93
C ILE A 112 -11.80 -5.46 9.36
N ALA A 113 -12.20 -6.73 9.33
CA ALA A 113 -11.32 -7.84 9.65
C ALA A 113 -10.14 -7.94 8.68
N ARG A 114 -10.40 -7.78 7.38
CA ARG A 114 -9.38 -7.77 6.33
C ARG A 114 -8.40 -6.61 6.52
N ALA A 115 -8.90 -5.40 6.82
CA ALA A 115 -8.07 -4.24 7.10
C ALA A 115 -7.16 -4.48 8.32
N ALA A 116 -7.70 -5.02 9.40
CA ALA A 116 -6.92 -5.33 10.59
C ALA A 116 -5.82 -6.37 10.31
N HIS A 117 -6.09 -7.38 9.49
CA HIS A 117 -5.07 -8.36 9.07
C HIS A 117 -4.00 -7.75 8.18
N LEU A 118 -4.35 -6.81 7.29
CA LEU A 118 -3.40 -6.09 6.47
C LEU A 118 -2.48 -5.20 7.33
N VAL A 119 -3.03 -4.48 8.31
CA VAL A 119 -2.24 -3.73 9.30
C VAL A 119 -1.31 -4.66 10.07
N ALA A 120 -1.80 -5.83 10.49
CA ALA A 120 -0.97 -6.81 11.22
C ALA A 120 0.17 -7.38 10.38
N SER A 121 0.00 -7.49 9.07
CA SER A 121 1.01 -7.99 8.12
C SER A 121 1.97 -6.90 7.64
N SER A 122 1.67 -5.62 7.90
CA SER A 122 2.54 -4.53 7.45
C SER A 122 3.82 -4.44 8.26
N SER A 123 4.90 -4.03 7.58
CA SER A 123 6.21 -3.85 8.19
C SER A 123 6.24 -2.69 9.20
N LYS A 124 5.41 -1.67 8.98
CA LYS A 124 5.13 -0.59 9.93
C LYS A 124 3.71 -0.78 10.47
N LYS A 125 3.59 -0.99 11.77
CA LYS A 125 2.31 -1.10 12.47
C LYS A 125 1.72 0.31 12.72
N CYS A 126 1.24 0.94 11.67
CA CYS A 126 0.76 2.33 11.74
C CYS A 126 -0.75 2.47 11.52
N GLY A 127 -1.52 1.41 11.62
CA GLY A 127 -2.95 1.45 11.34
C GLY A 127 -3.28 1.59 9.85
N VAL A 128 -4.56 1.66 9.52
CA VAL A 128 -5.02 1.99 8.17
C VAL A 128 -4.87 3.49 7.97
N GLN A 129 -4.18 3.85 6.90
CA GLN A 129 -3.98 5.26 6.53
C GLN A 129 -4.95 5.63 5.41
N ASP A 130 -5.44 6.85 5.48
CA ASP A 130 -6.23 7.42 4.38
C ASP A 130 -5.33 7.70 3.18
N ILE A 131 -5.83 7.41 1.98
CA ILE A 131 -5.12 7.74 0.75
C ILE A 131 -5.52 9.14 0.27
N VAL A 132 -4.53 9.89 -0.11
CA VAL A 132 -4.69 11.22 -0.69
C VAL A 132 -4.91 11.08 -2.19
N VAL A 133 -6.07 11.58 -2.67
CA VAL A 133 -6.38 11.63 -4.11
C VAL A 133 -6.57 13.07 -4.53
N ILE A 134 -5.88 13.49 -5.58
CA ILE A 134 -5.97 14.85 -6.09
C ILE A 134 -7.12 14.93 -7.11
N ARG A 135 -8.14 15.72 -6.81
CA ARG A 135 -9.36 15.81 -7.64
C ARG A 135 -9.37 16.97 -8.63
N GLN A 136 -8.48 17.93 -8.45
CA GLN A 136 -8.50 19.18 -9.24
C GLN A 136 -7.09 19.57 -9.70
N GLY A 137 -7.02 20.45 -10.69
CA GLY A 137 -5.77 20.98 -11.21
C GLY A 137 -5.02 20.01 -12.13
N ALA A 138 -3.77 20.33 -12.45
CA ALA A 138 -2.93 19.55 -13.36
C ALA A 138 -2.54 18.17 -12.82
N LEU A 139 -2.61 17.98 -11.50
CA LEU A 139 -2.37 16.69 -10.85
C LEU A 139 -3.65 15.89 -10.58
N LYS A 140 -4.78 16.25 -11.19
CA LYS A 140 -6.02 15.49 -11.10
C LYS A 140 -5.77 14.00 -11.42
N GLY A 141 -6.27 13.12 -10.56
CA GLY A 141 -6.09 11.67 -10.69
C GLY A 141 -4.82 11.10 -10.08
N PHE A 142 -3.92 11.95 -9.57
CA PHE A 142 -2.78 11.46 -8.82
C PHE A 142 -3.19 10.97 -7.44
N VAL A 143 -2.60 9.84 -7.04
CA VAL A 143 -2.84 9.18 -5.77
C VAL A 143 -1.56 9.26 -4.93
N GLY A 144 -1.64 9.81 -3.73
CA GLY A 144 -0.56 9.84 -2.77
C GLY A 144 -0.38 8.46 -2.15
N ILE A 145 0.83 7.92 -2.20
CA ILE A 145 1.14 6.58 -1.74
C ILE A 145 2.37 6.62 -0.84
N HIS A 146 2.27 6.00 0.33
CA HIS A 146 3.46 5.69 1.10
C HIS A 146 4.01 4.33 0.62
N PRO A 147 5.26 4.26 0.12
CA PRO A 147 5.80 3.03 -0.51
C PRO A 147 5.85 1.81 0.40
N ASN A 148 5.87 2.00 1.71
CA ASN A 148 5.89 0.91 2.70
C ASN A 148 4.51 0.38 3.07
N TRP A 149 3.43 0.92 2.52
CA TRP A 149 2.09 0.39 2.74
C TRP A 149 1.93 -0.99 2.11
N ASN A 150 1.33 -1.90 2.85
CA ASN A 150 0.92 -3.21 2.32
C ASN A 150 -0.56 -3.18 1.90
N GLY A 151 -0.92 -4.11 1.03
CA GLY A 151 -2.31 -4.27 0.58
C GLY A 151 -2.75 -3.27 -0.50
N ILE A 152 -1.83 -2.47 -1.03
CA ILE A 152 -2.11 -1.60 -2.17
C ILE A 152 -2.38 -2.49 -3.39
N ASN A 153 -3.58 -2.34 -3.95
CA ASN A 153 -4.03 -3.07 -5.13
C ASN A 153 -4.04 -2.13 -6.35
N ALA A 154 -3.52 -2.61 -7.48
CA ALA A 154 -3.47 -1.85 -8.73
C ALA A 154 -4.86 -1.42 -9.22
N GLU A 155 -5.84 -2.29 -9.07
CA GLU A 155 -7.23 -2.03 -9.49
C GLU A 155 -7.88 -0.95 -8.61
N SER A 156 -7.66 -1.00 -7.31
CA SER A 156 -8.16 0.02 -6.38
C SER A 156 -7.57 1.39 -6.66
N ILE A 157 -6.26 1.50 -6.90
CA ILE A 157 -5.60 2.76 -7.26
C ILE A 157 -6.11 3.27 -8.61
N ARG A 158 -6.30 2.37 -9.59
CA ARG A 158 -6.86 2.75 -10.89
C ARG A 158 -8.29 3.26 -10.75
N SER A 159 -9.11 2.58 -9.97
CA SER A 159 -10.50 2.97 -9.68
C SER A 159 -10.57 4.34 -9.01
N LEU A 160 -9.73 4.59 -8.01
CA LEU A 160 -9.63 5.90 -7.34
C LEU A 160 -9.20 7.01 -8.29
N CYS A 161 -8.17 6.76 -9.10
CA CYS A 161 -7.75 7.71 -10.12
C CYS A 161 -8.93 8.03 -11.05
N LEU A 162 -9.60 7.01 -11.58
CA LEU A 162 -10.72 7.17 -12.49
C LEU A 162 -11.94 7.86 -11.86
N SER A 163 -12.18 7.69 -10.56
CA SER A 163 -13.29 8.35 -9.85
C SER A 163 -13.18 9.87 -9.85
N THR A 164 -12.03 10.42 -10.13
CA THR A 164 -11.81 11.87 -10.21
C THR A 164 -12.21 12.46 -11.57
N TYR A 165 -12.41 11.64 -12.57
CA TYR A 165 -12.67 12.06 -13.95
C TYR A 165 -14.11 11.83 -14.37
N LEU A 166 -14.63 12.72 -15.22
CA LEU A 166 -15.89 12.50 -15.91
C LEU A 166 -15.71 11.43 -17.01
N PRO A 167 -16.78 10.72 -17.42
CA PRO A 167 -16.70 9.67 -18.45
C PRO A 167 -16.01 10.12 -19.76
N GLU A 168 -16.26 11.36 -20.19
CA GLU A 168 -15.64 11.94 -21.38
C GLU A 168 -14.13 12.17 -21.21
N GLU A 169 -13.71 12.56 -20.01
CA GLU A 169 -12.30 12.75 -19.67
C GLU A 169 -11.57 11.41 -19.61
N VAL A 170 -12.24 10.36 -19.11
CA VAL A 170 -11.70 8.99 -19.06
C VAL A 170 -11.40 8.49 -20.48
N ALA A 171 -12.28 8.76 -21.45
CA ALA A 171 -12.05 8.38 -22.84
C ALA A 171 -10.81 9.07 -23.42
N LYS A 172 -10.60 10.36 -23.11
CA LYS A 172 -9.39 11.10 -23.52
C LYS A 172 -8.12 10.54 -22.86
N LEU A 173 -8.18 10.22 -21.57
CA LEU A 173 -7.08 9.62 -20.81
C LEU A 173 -6.68 8.25 -21.38
N ASN A 174 -7.65 7.39 -21.66
CA ASN A 174 -7.38 6.09 -22.25
C ASN A 174 -6.73 6.23 -23.64
N LYS A 175 -7.23 7.13 -24.47
CA LYS A 175 -6.60 7.44 -25.76
C LYS A 175 -5.17 7.94 -25.62
N MET A 176 -4.89 8.78 -24.61
CA MET A 176 -3.52 9.22 -24.31
C MET A 176 -2.64 8.05 -23.86
N ALA A 177 -3.16 7.15 -23.04
CA ALA A 177 -2.45 5.96 -22.57
C ALA A 177 -2.16 4.98 -23.73
N GLU A 178 -3.12 4.78 -24.63
CA GLU A 178 -2.95 3.96 -25.84
C GLU A 178 -1.90 4.54 -26.78
N MET A 179 -1.91 5.85 -27.01
CA MET A 179 -0.88 6.52 -27.81
C MET A 179 0.52 6.38 -27.21
N ARG A 180 0.63 6.29 -25.88
CA ARG A 180 1.90 6.01 -25.18
C ARG A 180 2.30 4.55 -25.27
N SER A 181 1.35 3.62 -25.08
CA SER A 181 1.62 2.18 -25.18
C SER A 181 1.91 1.72 -26.60
N GLY A 182 1.26 2.31 -27.60
CA GLY A 182 1.52 2.09 -29.04
C GLY A 182 2.92 2.54 -29.49
N LYS A 183 3.58 3.40 -28.71
CA LYS A 183 4.99 3.74 -28.86
C LYS A 183 5.96 2.72 -28.22
N LYS A 184 5.47 1.69 -27.54
CA LYS A 184 6.24 0.47 -27.27
C LYS A 184 6.39 -0.27 -28.58
N LEU A 185 7.22 0.28 -29.45
CA LEU A 185 7.61 -0.35 -30.69
C LEU A 185 8.11 -1.77 -30.42
N ASP A 186 7.67 -2.66 -31.31
CA ASP A 186 8.40 -3.85 -31.74
C ASP A 186 9.81 -3.45 -32.16
N MET A 187 10.66 -3.28 -31.16
CA MET A 187 12.08 -3.07 -31.38
C MET A 187 12.77 -4.42 -31.29
N ALA A 188 12.67 -5.18 -32.38
CA ALA A 188 13.76 -6.07 -32.75
C ALA A 188 14.98 -5.17 -32.86
N LEU A 189 15.91 -5.29 -31.90
CA LEU A 189 17.17 -4.57 -31.94
C LEU A 189 17.94 -5.04 -33.16
N PRO A 190 18.46 -4.11 -33.96
CA PRO A 190 19.46 -4.47 -34.96
C PRO A 190 20.63 -5.16 -34.22
N SER A 191 21.10 -6.28 -34.76
CA SER A 191 22.18 -7.11 -34.22
C SER A 191 23.53 -6.39 -34.04
N ASP A 192 23.60 -5.13 -34.44
CA ASP A 192 24.84 -4.35 -34.53
C ASP A 192 25.04 -3.37 -33.36
N TYR A 193 24.16 -3.37 -32.38
CA TYR A 193 24.41 -2.60 -31.15
C TYR A 193 25.36 -3.33 -30.24
N LEU A 194 26.64 -3.06 -30.43
CA LEU A 194 27.67 -3.33 -29.44
C LEU A 194 27.20 -2.80 -28.08
N THR A 195 26.94 -3.72 -27.19
CA THR A 195 26.81 -3.44 -25.77
C THR A 195 28.16 -2.88 -25.32
N VAL A 196 28.31 -1.58 -25.33
CA VAL A 196 29.43 -0.95 -24.65
C VAL A 196 29.26 -1.28 -23.18
N SER A 197 29.99 -2.33 -22.79
CA SER A 197 29.99 -2.87 -21.44
C SER A 197 30.23 -1.73 -20.45
N GLY A 198 29.23 -1.39 -19.68
CA GLY A 198 29.41 -0.90 -18.34
C GLY A 198 29.68 0.57 -18.13
N ILE A 199 30.01 1.37 -19.11
CA ILE A 199 30.25 2.81 -18.91
C ILE A 199 29.14 3.63 -19.54
N CYS A 200 27.94 3.52 -18.99
CA CYS A 200 27.00 4.63 -19.12
C CYS A 200 27.57 5.77 -18.27
N PHE A 201 28.14 6.79 -18.90
CA PHE A 201 28.36 8.08 -18.29
C PHE A 201 26.98 8.68 -17.97
N ILE A 202 26.38 8.18 -16.92
CA ILE A 202 25.20 8.79 -16.35
C ILE A 202 25.76 10.01 -15.66
N ASN A 203 25.42 11.17 -16.19
CA ASN A 203 25.66 12.40 -15.49
C ASN A 203 25.13 12.23 -14.07
N GLN A 204 26.01 12.10 -13.08
CA GLN A 204 25.65 11.82 -11.68
C GLN A 204 24.77 12.93 -11.10
N SER A 205 24.70 14.07 -11.78
CA SER A 205 23.83 15.21 -11.44
C SER A 205 22.34 15.02 -11.78
N SER A 206 21.96 13.97 -12.51
CA SER A 206 20.56 13.74 -12.89
C SER A 206 19.83 12.92 -11.81
N PRO A 207 18.64 13.35 -11.37
CA PRO A 207 17.83 12.55 -10.46
C PRO A 207 17.38 11.25 -11.15
N VAL A 208 17.48 10.15 -10.43
CA VAL A 208 17.14 8.82 -10.93
C VAL A 208 16.40 8.04 -9.87
N MET A 209 15.27 7.43 -10.25
CA MET A 209 14.54 6.44 -9.47
C MET A 209 14.78 5.05 -10.07
N THR A 210 15.10 4.07 -9.25
CA THR A 210 15.27 2.68 -9.65
C THR A 210 14.23 1.81 -8.96
N ILE A 211 13.45 1.07 -9.74
CA ILE A 211 12.41 0.16 -9.26
C ILE A 211 12.88 -1.27 -9.45
N SER A 212 12.71 -2.09 -8.44
CA SER A 212 13.02 -3.52 -8.45
C SER A 212 12.00 -4.30 -7.61
N LYS A 213 12.02 -5.62 -7.69
CA LYS A 213 11.16 -6.49 -6.86
C LYS A 213 11.31 -6.25 -5.34
N ASN A 214 12.44 -5.69 -4.92
CA ASN A 214 12.74 -5.46 -3.50
C ASN A 214 12.32 -4.08 -3.01
N GLY A 215 11.97 -3.16 -3.90
CA GLY A 215 11.58 -1.80 -3.55
C GLY A 215 12.09 -0.75 -4.53
N ILE A 216 12.08 0.49 -4.07
CA ILE A 216 12.47 1.67 -4.82
C ILE A 216 13.74 2.25 -4.25
N ARG A 217 14.61 2.73 -5.13
CA ARG A 217 15.83 3.45 -4.75
C ARG A 217 15.90 4.77 -5.49
N PHE A 218 16.26 5.81 -4.80
CA PHE A 218 16.52 7.14 -5.35
C PHE A 218 18.02 7.43 -5.36
N SER A 219 18.50 8.14 -6.38
CA SER A 219 19.90 8.57 -6.45
C SER A 219 20.16 9.74 -5.52
N LYS A 220 21.42 9.94 -5.12
CA LYS A 220 21.84 11.11 -4.31
C LYS A 220 21.44 12.44 -4.97
N ALA A 221 21.43 12.49 -6.30
CA ALA A 221 20.98 13.67 -7.05
C ALA A 221 19.51 14.03 -6.78
N CYS A 222 18.64 13.05 -6.44
CA CYS A 222 17.25 13.35 -6.04
C CYS A 222 17.24 14.16 -4.74
N HIS A 223 18.01 13.74 -3.73
CA HIS A 223 18.13 14.43 -2.44
C HIS A 223 18.65 15.85 -2.63
N THR A 224 19.76 16.01 -3.34
CA THR A 224 20.34 17.32 -3.61
C THR A 224 19.38 18.25 -4.37
N ARG A 225 18.60 17.72 -5.32
CA ARG A 225 17.62 18.53 -6.08
C ARG A 225 16.42 18.94 -5.25
N LEU A 226 16.07 18.20 -4.21
CA LEU A 226 15.05 18.54 -3.23
C LEU A 226 15.62 19.21 -1.98
N ASP A 227 16.85 19.80 -2.08
CA ASP A 227 17.52 20.54 -1.01
C ASP A 227 17.69 19.72 0.27
N ASN A 228 17.92 18.43 0.13
CA ASN A 228 18.13 17.48 1.23
C ASN A 228 17.03 17.59 2.31
N CYS A 229 15.76 17.69 1.89
CA CYS A 229 14.64 17.75 2.82
C CYS A 229 14.50 16.46 3.61
N GLU A 230 13.95 16.54 4.83
CA GLU A 230 13.77 15.41 5.74
C GLU A 230 12.63 14.48 5.31
N TYR A 231 11.53 15.06 4.83
CA TYR A 231 10.34 14.34 4.40
C TYR A 231 9.96 14.64 2.96
N VAL A 232 9.47 13.61 2.27
CA VAL A 232 8.92 13.70 0.91
C VAL A 232 7.62 12.93 0.79
N GLU A 233 6.79 13.34 -0.15
CA GLU A 233 5.58 12.62 -0.56
C GLU A 233 5.71 12.08 -1.97
N LEU A 234 5.16 10.88 -2.18
CA LEU A 234 5.12 10.21 -3.47
C LEU A 234 3.69 10.16 -4.00
N PHE A 235 3.49 10.68 -5.20
CA PHE A 235 2.23 10.64 -5.93
C PHE A 235 2.40 9.80 -7.20
N TYR A 236 1.43 8.93 -7.46
CA TYR A 236 1.43 8.05 -8.62
C TYR A 236 0.15 8.20 -9.43
N HIS A 237 0.28 8.33 -10.73
CA HIS A 237 -0.84 8.31 -11.66
C HIS A 237 -0.82 7.01 -12.48
N PRO A 238 -1.77 6.08 -12.25
CA PRO A 238 -1.70 4.72 -12.80
C PRO A 238 -1.91 4.66 -14.32
N ILE A 239 -2.67 5.61 -14.88
CA ILE A 239 -2.97 5.64 -16.33
C ILE A 239 -1.85 6.37 -17.09
N LEU A 240 -1.41 7.52 -16.59
CA LEU A 240 -0.31 8.27 -17.21
C LEU A 240 1.06 7.64 -16.92
N GLN A 241 1.14 6.69 -15.98
CA GLN A 241 2.38 6.00 -15.60
C GLN A 241 3.48 6.98 -15.16
N VAL A 242 3.12 7.95 -14.35
CA VAL A 242 4.00 9.00 -13.86
C VAL A 242 4.05 8.96 -12.34
N VAL A 243 5.25 9.13 -11.80
CA VAL A 243 5.50 9.32 -10.36
C VAL A 243 5.99 10.73 -10.14
N ILE A 244 5.41 11.42 -9.16
CA ILE A 244 5.87 12.73 -8.69
C ILE A 244 6.34 12.59 -7.25
N LEU A 245 7.47 13.22 -6.96
CA LEU A 245 8.06 13.31 -5.64
C LEU A 245 8.19 14.78 -5.26
N ARG A 246 7.58 15.19 -4.16
CA ARG A 246 7.66 16.56 -3.65
C ARG A 246 8.09 16.58 -2.20
N LYS A 247 8.57 17.73 -1.74
CA LYS A 247 8.82 17.96 -0.31
C LYS A 247 7.53 17.86 0.49
N SER A 248 7.61 17.37 1.71
CA SER A 248 6.50 17.27 2.64
C SER A 248 6.91 17.61 4.05
N ASP A 249 5.92 17.84 4.89
CA ASP A 249 6.08 18.03 6.32
C ASP A 249 5.79 16.71 7.06
N HIS A 250 6.31 16.58 8.28
CA HIS A 250 6.12 15.38 9.13
C HIS A 250 4.65 15.00 9.35
N GLY A 251 3.72 15.97 9.28
CA GLY A 251 2.29 15.77 9.59
C GLY A 251 1.47 15.07 8.51
N SER A 252 1.99 14.87 7.31
CA SER A 252 1.26 14.19 6.24
C SER A 252 1.23 12.68 6.42
N SER A 253 0.06 12.06 6.20
CA SER A 253 -0.11 10.60 6.27
C SER A 253 0.70 9.83 5.22
N THR A 254 1.04 10.50 4.11
CA THR A 254 1.83 9.96 3.01
C THR A 254 3.30 10.32 3.08
N ALA A 255 3.71 11.13 4.08
CA ALA A 255 5.09 11.57 4.24
C ALA A 255 6.04 10.39 4.49
N MET A 256 7.08 10.33 3.67
CA MET A 256 8.18 9.39 3.83
C MET A 256 9.36 10.09 4.47
N HIS A 257 9.89 9.50 5.51
CA HIS A 257 11.17 9.91 6.04
C HIS A 257 12.28 9.57 5.03
N TRP A 258 13.01 10.57 4.61
CA TRP A 258 13.91 10.51 3.47
C TRP A 258 15.38 10.67 3.87
N GLN A 259 15.63 11.47 4.91
CA GLN A 259 16.95 11.78 5.38
C GLN A 259 16.95 12.04 6.89
N ASP A 260 17.90 11.42 7.60
CA ASP A 260 18.31 11.80 8.96
C ASP A 260 19.51 12.72 8.92
N ASP A 261 19.84 13.37 10.03
CA ASP A 261 20.97 14.30 10.15
C ASP A 261 22.31 13.73 9.68
N ASN A 262 22.48 12.41 9.80
CA ASN A 262 23.72 11.69 9.47
C ASN A 262 23.62 10.67 8.34
N ASP A 263 22.43 10.36 7.82
CA ASP A 263 22.25 9.33 6.80
C ASP A 263 21.17 9.68 5.77
N VAL A 264 21.40 9.27 4.53
CA VAL A 264 20.50 9.48 3.39
C VAL A 264 19.81 8.18 3.05
N HIS A 265 18.51 8.08 3.37
CA HIS A 265 17.70 6.91 3.03
C HIS A 265 17.41 6.84 1.53
N SER A 266 18.37 6.36 0.77
CA SER A 266 18.24 6.23 -0.69
C SER A 266 17.41 5.05 -1.16
N ALA A 267 17.12 4.08 -0.29
CA ALA A 267 16.42 2.84 -0.61
C ALA A 267 15.24 2.57 0.33
N PHE A 268 14.08 2.35 -0.26
CA PHE A 268 12.84 2.03 0.44
C PHE A 268 12.41 0.59 0.15
N SER A 269 12.12 -0.17 1.19
CA SER A 269 11.56 -1.53 1.08
C SER A 269 10.08 -1.50 0.66
N ALA A 270 9.83 -0.96 -0.52
CA ALA A 270 8.50 -0.71 -1.07
C ALA A 270 8.00 -1.89 -1.91
N ARG A 271 8.01 -3.12 -1.37
CA ARG A 271 7.70 -4.34 -2.14
C ARG A 271 6.29 -4.34 -2.73
N ALA A 272 5.30 -3.86 -1.98
CA ALA A 272 3.92 -3.80 -2.43
C ALA A 272 3.76 -2.82 -3.59
N PHE A 273 4.28 -1.61 -3.45
CA PHE A 273 4.24 -0.58 -4.49
C PHE A 273 5.06 -0.96 -5.72
N SER A 274 6.27 -1.50 -5.53
CA SER A 274 7.07 -2.01 -6.64
C SER A 274 6.36 -3.14 -7.38
N GLY A 275 5.76 -4.08 -6.64
CA GLY A 275 4.97 -5.17 -7.22
C GLY A 275 3.81 -4.66 -8.06
N LEU A 276 3.10 -3.65 -7.58
CA LEU A 276 2.03 -2.97 -8.29
C LEU A 276 2.52 -2.37 -9.61
N ILE A 277 3.61 -1.61 -9.59
CA ILE A 277 4.18 -1.01 -10.81
C ILE A 277 4.64 -2.09 -11.78
N LEU A 278 5.37 -3.11 -11.30
CA LEU A 278 5.84 -4.22 -12.14
C LEU A 278 4.67 -4.96 -12.81
N GLN A 279 3.56 -5.14 -12.10
CA GLN A 279 2.36 -5.77 -12.64
C GLN A 279 1.63 -4.86 -13.65
N THR A 280 1.41 -3.59 -13.31
CA THR A 280 0.69 -2.63 -14.15
C THR A 280 1.42 -2.37 -15.47
N LEU A 281 2.75 -2.35 -15.44
CA LEU A 281 3.59 -2.10 -16.62
C LEU A 281 4.02 -3.39 -17.32
N ASN A 282 3.58 -4.54 -16.84
CA ASN A 282 4.01 -5.86 -17.31
C ASN A 282 5.55 -5.99 -17.35
N TRP A 283 6.20 -5.47 -16.31
CA TRP A 283 7.65 -5.51 -16.19
C TRP A 283 8.13 -6.82 -15.58
N ARG A 284 9.28 -7.29 -16.03
CA ARG A 284 9.90 -8.54 -15.53
C ARG A 284 10.40 -8.36 -14.09
N ARG A 285 10.02 -9.28 -13.18
CA ARG A 285 10.39 -9.21 -11.75
C ARG A 285 11.88 -9.33 -11.45
N ASN A 286 12.65 -9.95 -12.34
CA ASN A 286 14.12 -10.17 -12.15
C ASN A 286 14.94 -8.97 -12.60
N CYS A 287 14.35 -8.00 -13.26
CA CYS A 287 15.02 -6.81 -13.78
C CYS A 287 14.91 -5.64 -12.81
N ARG A 288 15.81 -4.69 -12.97
CA ARG A 288 15.74 -3.37 -12.35
C ARG A 288 15.42 -2.34 -13.43
N TYR A 289 14.50 -1.46 -13.12
CA TYR A 289 14.05 -0.43 -14.05
C TYR A 289 14.49 0.93 -13.55
N ARG A 290 15.12 1.68 -14.40
CA ARG A 290 15.74 2.96 -14.07
C ARG A 290 15.01 4.08 -14.80
N CYS A 291 14.37 4.96 -14.03
CA CYS A 291 13.63 6.12 -14.54
C CYS A 291 14.43 7.38 -14.27
N ARG A 292 14.63 8.20 -15.29
CA ARG A 292 15.28 9.50 -15.15
C ARG A 292 14.25 10.54 -14.73
N GLY A 293 14.54 11.26 -13.66
CA GLY A 293 13.67 12.32 -13.15
C GLY A 293 14.01 13.68 -13.75
N ILE A 294 13.00 14.54 -13.73
CA ILE A 294 13.08 15.96 -14.09
C ILE A 294 12.77 16.76 -12.83
N CYS A 295 13.65 17.67 -12.45
CA CYS A 295 13.41 18.61 -11.37
C CYS A 295 12.69 19.86 -11.91
N ARG A 296 11.63 20.28 -11.24
CA ARG A 296 10.88 21.49 -11.50
C ARG A 296 10.74 22.29 -10.22
N GLY A 297 10.42 23.57 -10.36
CA GLY A 297 10.21 24.48 -9.23
C GLY A 297 11.48 25.09 -8.68
N GLN A 298 11.32 26.00 -7.72
CA GLN A 298 12.39 26.71 -7.02
C GLN A 298 12.10 26.71 -5.51
N GLY A 299 13.15 26.77 -4.69
CA GLY A 299 13.01 26.82 -3.23
C GLY A 299 12.20 25.67 -2.66
N ASN A 300 11.21 25.96 -1.80
CA ASN A 300 10.36 24.97 -1.17
C ASN A 300 9.35 24.30 -2.13
N ALA A 301 9.11 24.89 -3.29
CA ALA A 301 8.20 24.36 -4.30
C ALA A 301 8.88 23.44 -5.32
N LYS A 302 10.04 22.87 -4.99
CA LYS A 302 10.73 21.89 -5.84
C LYS A 302 10.07 20.53 -5.78
N PHE A 303 9.94 19.90 -6.94
CA PHE A 303 9.46 18.53 -7.08
C PHE A 303 10.18 17.79 -8.22
N LEU A 304 10.15 16.47 -8.18
CA LEU A 304 10.72 15.59 -9.20
C LEU A 304 9.60 14.84 -9.91
N ILE A 305 9.70 14.71 -11.22
CA ILE A 305 8.78 13.96 -12.07
C ILE A 305 9.53 12.81 -12.72
N PHE A 306 8.99 11.59 -12.63
CA PHE A 306 9.51 10.36 -13.24
C PHE A 306 8.46 9.77 -14.17
N GLU A 307 8.75 9.70 -15.45
CA GLU A 307 7.93 9.00 -16.45
C GLU A 307 8.38 7.54 -16.50
N LEU A 308 7.47 6.62 -16.17
CA LEU A 308 7.81 5.18 -16.05
C LEU A 308 7.95 4.52 -17.43
N ASP A 309 7.26 5.03 -18.44
CA ASP A 309 7.36 4.56 -19.83
C ASP A 309 8.72 4.85 -20.47
N GLU A 310 9.48 5.81 -19.95
CA GLU A 310 10.85 6.12 -20.36
C GLU A 310 11.91 5.34 -19.54
N SER A 311 11.52 4.28 -18.85
CA SER A 311 12.44 3.50 -18.02
C SER A 311 13.45 2.70 -18.85
N ARG A 312 14.64 2.50 -18.26
CA ARG A 312 15.69 1.64 -18.82
C ARG A 312 15.82 0.39 -17.96
N ILE A 313 15.97 -0.76 -18.62
CA ILE A 313 16.20 -2.04 -17.95
C ILE A 313 17.68 -2.16 -17.58
N LEU A 314 17.94 -2.50 -16.31
CA LEU A 314 19.28 -2.90 -15.85
C LEU A 314 19.26 -4.40 -15.58
N THR A 315 20.02 -5.16 -16.37
CA THR A 315 20.28 -6.57 -16.13
C THR A 315 21.40 -6.76 -15.11
N GLY A 316 21.32 -7.79 -14.28
CA GLY A 316 22.38 -8.11 -13.31
C GLY A 316 23.67 -8.57 -14.01
N LYS A 317 24.82 -8.46 -13.30
CA LYS A 317 26.15 -8.78 -13.82
C LYS A 317 26.34 -10.23 -14.36
N ASN A 318 25.43 -11.16 -14.02
CA ASN A 318 25.54 -12.57 -14.35
C ASN A 318 24.62 -13.05 -15.49
N GLN A 319 23.83 -12.17 -16.09
CA GLN A 319 23.05 -12.47 -17.30
C GLN A 319 23.68 -11.79 -18.51
N TYR A 320 24.83 -12.32 -18.94
CA TYR A 320 25.43 -12.01 -20.25
C TYR A 320 24.66 -12.62 -21.43
N GLU A 321 23.47 -13.15 -21.22
CA GLU A 321 22.61 -13.61 -22.28
C GLU A 321 21.65 -12.49 -22.68
N GLN A 322 22.07 -11.81 -23.73
CA GLN A 322 21.29 -11.31 -24.88
C GLN A 322 19.81 -10.94 -24.65
N GLU A 323 19.44 -10.27 -23.60
CA GLU A 323 18.17 -9.58 -23.57
C GLU A 323 18.42 -8.07 -23.50
N ASN A 324 18.63 -7.59 -24.62
CA ASN A 324 18.62 -6.24 -25.18
C ASN A 324 18.01 -5.18 -24.31
N CYS A 325 18.87 -4.43 -23.64
CA CYS A 325 18.56 -3.07 -23.24
C CYS A 325 18.32 -2.24 -24.52
N SER A 326 17.08 -2.08 -24.91
CA SER A 326 16.75 -1.12 -25.96
C SER A 326 17.08 0.28 -25.45
N MET A 327 18.26 0.76 -25.76
CA MET A 327 18.56 2.17 -25.66
C MET A 327 17.80 2.88 -26.77
N ASN A 328 16.60 3.35 -26.43
CA ASN A 328 15.87 4.18 -27.35
C ASN A 328 16.50 5.58 -27.35
N LEU A 329 17.56 5.76 -28.13
CA LEU A 329 18.22 7.05 -28.34
C LEU A 329 17.28 8.12 -28.93
N LYS A 330 16.19 7.69 -29.58
CA LYS A 330 15.19 8.58 -30.15
C LYS A 330 14.21 9.17 -29.10
N CYS A 331 14.04 8.52 -27.95
CA CYS A 331 13.21 9.07 -26.87
C CYS A 331 13.81 10.27 -26.13
N ARG A 332 15.04 10.69 -26.47
CA ARG A 332 15.65 11.88 -25.87
C ARG A 332 14.96 13.20 -26.22
N LEU A 333 14.09 13.22 -27.22
CA LEU A 333 13.57 14.47 -27.78
C LEU A 333 12.08 14.72 -27.49
N TYR A 334 11.34 13.73 -27.03
CA TYR A 334 9.89 13.87 -26.79
C TYR A 334 9.55 13.60 -25.32
N ARG A 335 9.82 14.58 -24.45
CA ARG A 335 9.10 14.69 -23.19
C ARG A 335 7.63 14.86 -23.51
N SER A 336 6.75 14.13 -22.80
CA SER A 336 5.33 14.30 -23.06
C SER A 336 4.94 15.76 -22.92
N LYS A 337 4.11 16.27 -23.80
CA LYS A 337 3.62 17.66 -23.73
C LYS A 337 3.01 17.95 -22.37
N TRP A 338 2.43 16.92 -21.75
CA TRP A 338 1.84 17.01 -20.42
C TRP A 338 2.88 17.31 -19.33
N VAL A 339 4.02 16.59 -19.29
CA VAL A 339 5.10 16.91 -18.34
C VAL A 339 5.65 18.31 -18.54
N GLN A 340 5.66 18.79 -19.78
CA GLN A 340 6.11 20.15 -20.08
C GLN A 340 5.11 21.21 -19.62
N SER A 341 3.81 20.89 -19.56
CA SER A 341 2.76 21.82 -19.14
C SER A 341 2.59 21.97 -17.64
N ILE A 342 3.11 21.04 -16.81
CA ILE A 342 2.98 21.11 -15.36
C ILE A 342 3.80 22.27 -14.81
N THR A 343 3.14 23.17 -14.10
CA THR A 343 3.75 24.29 -13.39
C THR A 343 3.95 24.00 -11.92
N VAL A 344 4.68 24.86 -11.23
CA VAL A 344 4.87 24.78 -9.78
C VAL A 344 3.56 24.97 -9.04
N SER A 345 2.76 25.96 -9.45
CA SER A 345 1.44 26.23 -8.85
C SER A 345 0.53 25.02 -8.92
N ASP A 346 0.54 24.30 -10.07
CA ASP A 346 -0.28 23.11 -10.25
C ASP A 346 0.03 22.03 -9.22
N VAL A 347 1.29 21.86 -8.82
CA VAL A 347 1.71 20.85 -7.86
C VAL A 347 1.45 21.27 -6.43
N MET A 348 1.61 22.55 -6.11
CA MET A 348 1.50 23.07 -4.76
C MET A 348 0.06 23.41 -4.37
N GLU A 349 -0.76 23.85 -5.34
CA GLU A 349 -2.16 24.28 -5.12
C GLU A 349 -3.18 23.17 -5.42
N SER A 350 -2.73 21.98 -5.80
CA SER A 350 -3.63 20.86 -6.06
C SER A 350 -4.47 20.53 -4.84
N GLY A 351 -5.78 20.67 -4.97
CA GLY A 351 -6.73 20.24 -3.93
C GLY A 351 -6.59 18.74 -3.66
N GLN A 352 -6.40 18.40 -2.39
CA GLN A 352 -6.24 17.02 -1.96
C GLN A 352 -7.52 16.53 -1.30
N VAL A 353 -7.96 15.34 -1.68
CA VAL A 353 -9.03 14.61 -1.01
C VAL A 353 -8.44 13.36 -0.40
N VAL A 354 -8.72 13.15 0.87
CA VAL A 354 -8.29 11.95 1.58
C VAL A 354 -9.37 10.89 1.43
N GLU A 355 -9.01 9.75 0.89
CA GLU A 355 -9.89 8.59 0.73
C GLU A 355 -9.18 7.32 1.19
N ASN A 356 -9.96 6.35 1.67
CA ASN A 356 -9.44 5.03 2.00
C ASN A 356 -9.78 4.06 0.86
N PRO A 357 -8.79 3.68 0.01
CA PRO A 357 -9.06 2.88 -1.20
C PRO A 357 -9.16 1.40 -0.93
N MET A 358 -8.75 0.97 0.25
CA MET A 358 -8.61 -0.45 0.46
C MET A 358 -9.94 -1.15 0.39
N ILE A 359 -11.06 -0.37 0.46
CA ILE A 359 -12.29 -1.06 0.64
C ILE A 359 -13.46 -0.09 0.49
N GLY A 360 -14.26 -0.32 -0.48
CA GLY A 360 -15.51 0.43 -0.67
C GLY A 360 -16.49 0.37 0.51
N ALA A 361 -16.09 -0.18 1.66
CA ALA A 361 -16.91 -0.38 2.84
C ALA A 361 -16.19 -0.17 4.18
N ILE A 362 -14.89 0.19 4.21
CA ILE A 362 -14.30 0.63 5.49
C ILE A 362 -14.67 2.09 5.72
N PRO A 363 -15.24 2.40 6.89
CA PRO A 363 -15.50 3.77 7.28
C PRO A 363 -14.20 4.59 7.27
N SER A 364 -14.28 5.86 6.98
CA SER A 364 -13.13 6.77 7.00
C SER A 364 -12.45 6.74 8.38
N ARG A 365 -11.17 7.13 8.45
CA ARG A 365 -10.45 7.17 9.72
C ARG A 365 -11.20 7.99 10.79
N ASN A 366 -11.85 9.08 10.39
CA ASN A 366 -12.64 9.91 11.30
C ASN A 366 -13.91 9.21 11.80
N GLU A 367 -14.57 8.42 10.96
CA GLU A 367 -15.72 7.61 11.36
C GLU A 367 -15.31 6.48 12.31
N VAL A 368 -14.21 5.76 11.99
CA VAL A 368 -13.64 4.76 12.88
C VAL A 368 -13.26 5.37 14.24
N GLN A 369 -12.69 6.58 14.25
CA GLN A 369 -12.35 7.26 15.49
C GLN A 369 -13.60 7.61 16.31
N ARG A 370 -14.65 8.12 15.68
CA ARG A 370 -15.94 8.43 16.36
C ARG A 370 -16.56 7.16 16.96
N GLU A 371 -16.63 6.07 16.19
CA GLU A 371 -17.16 4.79 16.68
C GLU A 371 -16.31 4.25 17.84
N LEU A 372 -14.98 4.41 17.77
CA LEU A 372 -14.07 4.03 18.84
C LEU A 372 -14.32 4.84 20.11
N ASP A 373 -14.51 6.16 19.98
CA ASP A 373 -14.79 7.05 21.10
C ASP A 373 -16.15 6.72 21.73
N ASP A 374 -17.18 6.47 20.92
CA ASP A 374 -18.51 6.05 21.38
C ASP A 374 -18.45 4.71 22.13
N LEU A 375 -17.69 3.74 21.63
CA LEU A 375 -17.46 2.47 22.32
C LEU A 375 -16.74 2.70 23.65
N LEU A 376 -15.71 3.53 23.69
CA LEU A 376 -14.97 3.86 24.92
C LEU A 376 -15.86 4.52 25.99
N MET A 377 -16.81 5.33 25.55
CA MET A 377 -17.78 5.96 26.48
C MET A 377 -18.84 4.98 26.97
N SER A 378 -19.21 4.00 26.16
CA SER A 378 -20.24 2.99 26.48
C SER A 378 -19.71 1.76 27.22
N MET A 379 -18.40 1.62 27.33
CA MET A 379 -17.66 0.55 28.03
C MET A 379 -17.26 0.94 29.43
#